data_957b3883b0cbc7138efd85d84a7b8948
#
_entry.id   957b3883b0cbc7138efd85d84a7b8948
#
_cell.length_a   1.000
_cell.length_b   1.000
_cell.length_c   1.000
_cell.angle_alpha   90.00
_cell.angle_beta   90.00
_cell.angle_gamma   90.00
#
_symmetry.space_group_name_H-M   'P 1'
#
loop_
_entity.id
_entity.type
_entity.pdbx_description
1 polymer ?
#
loop_
_entity_poly.entity_id
_entity_poly.type
_entity_poly.pdbx_seq_one_letter_code
_entity_poly.pdbx_strand_id
1 'polypeptide(L)'
;MLEFVPLTDQGRRFAEQYIIRLGDVDMRGLLRLDGAARFLQDVATDDWSDTGVISDDTWVVRRTTMRFIEGARWPRYLDRVTLTTWCGGVGAAWAERRTNFDLGGERSLEAAAIWVPLNPSGHPVRVRESFFDVYGESARARKVSGRVSLTPVPDDATRAAWPLRHADFDILGHVNNAAVWQAVAELVTPPLEWVSVTHHQSLEREDEVTLASVPGAIWFVVDGVVKVSVEYVL
;
A
#
# COMPACT_ATOMS: atom_id res chain seq x y z
N MET A 1 1.02 -5.93 15.76
CA MET A 1 2.05 -5.64 14.73
C MET A 1 1.93 -6.65 13.61
N LEU A 2 2.03 -6.25 12.35
CA LEU A 2 2.02 -7.16 11.20
C LEU A 2 3.32 -7.97 11.19
N GLU A 3 3.20 -9.31 11.03
CA GLU A 3 4.37 -10.16 10.88
C GLU A 3 4.95 -9.99 9.47
N PHE A 4 6.22 -9.58 9.35
CA PHE A 4 6.95 -9.56 8.09
C PHE A 4 7.63 -10.90 7.89
N VAL A 5 7.26 -11.60 6.83
CA VAL A 5 7.82 -12.91 6.48
C VAL A 5 8.94 -12.75 5.46
N PRO A 6 10.01 -13.56 5.53
CA PRO A 6 11.11 -13.50 4.59
C PRO A 6 10.66 -13.85 3.17
N LEU A 7 11.44 -13.42 2.20
CA LEU A 7 11.25 -13.80 0.80
C LEU A 7 11.28 -15.33 0.67
N THR A 8 10.28 -15.88 -0.01
CA THR A 8 10.21 -17.32 -0.30
C THR A 8 11.28 -17.72 -1.33
N ASP A 9 11.81 -18.92 -1.20
CA ASP A 9 12.68 -19.59 -2.18
C ASP A 9 11.88 -20.45 -3.19
N GLN A 10 10.58 -20.60 -2.98
CA GLN A 10 9.66 -21.40 -3.80
C GLN A 10 8.53 -20.55 -4.37
N GLY A 11 8.00 -20.98 -5.51
CA GLY A 11 6.89 -20.34 -6.20
C GLY A 11 7.27 -19.01 -6.86
N ARG A 12 6.23 -18.30 -7.31
CA ARG A 12 6.40 -17.09 -8.08
C ARG A 12 6.99 -15.94 -7.25
N ARG A 13 8.02 -15.35 -7.81
CA ARG A 13 8.62 -14.08 -7.42
C ARG A 13 8.79 -13.24 -8.68
N PHE A 14 8.48 -11.96 -8.57
CA PHE A 14 8.71 -11.01 -9.64
C PHE A 14 9.63 -9.90 -9.14
N ALA A 15 10.58 -9.49 -9.93
CA ALA A 15 11.52 -8.43 -9.57
C ALA A 15 11.69 -7.47 -10.74
N GLU A 16 11.60 -6.17 -10.45
CA GLU A 16 11.80 -5.10 -11.42
C GLU A 16 12.66 -3.98 -10.80
N GLN A 17 13.40 -3.28 -11.64
CA GLN A 17 14.26 -2.19 -11.21
C GLN A 17 13.67 -0.85 -11.62
N TYR A 18 13.51 0.03 -10.63
CA TYR A 18 13.02 1.40 -10.83
C TYR A 18 14.12 2.41 -10.52
N ILE A 19 14.05 3.57 -11.18
CA ILE A 19 14.92 4.70 -10.88
C ILE A 19 14.08 5.78 -10.21
N ILE A 20 14.48 6.21 -9.01
CA ILE A 20 13.82 7.27 -8.27
C ILE A 20 14.01 8.59 -9.02
N ARG A 21 12.92 9.22 -9.42
CA ARG A 21 12.90 10.44 -10.20
C ARG A 21 12.58 11.67 -9.33
N LEU A 22 12.71 12.85 -9.94
CA LEU A 22 12.47 14.13 -9.25
C LEU A 22 11.06 14.23 -8.64
N GLY A 23 10.05 13.66 -9.31
CA GLY A 23 8.67 13.64 -8.82
C GLY A 23 8.42 12.70 -7.63
N ASP A 24 9.38 11.84 -7.27
CA ASP A 24 9.24 10.84 -6.21
C ASP A 24 9.88 11.27 -4.89
N VAL A 25 10.60 12.40 -4.87
CA VAL A 25 11.41 12.81 -3.72
C VAL A 25 10.93 14.10 -3.07
N ASP A 26 11.29 14.28 -1.81
CA ASP A 26 11.12 15.54 -1.07
C ASP A 26 12.25 16.57 -1.37
N MET A 27 12.21 17.72 -0.71
CA MET A 27 13.22 18.77 -0.85
C MET A 27 14.64 18.37 -0.39
N ARG A 28 14.76 17.28 0.38
CA ARG A 28 16.03 16.68 0.81
C ARG A 28 16.55 15.65 -0.19
N GLY A 29 15.78 15.39 -1.26
CA GLY A 29 16.04 14.36 -2.24
C GLY A 29 15.75 12.93 -1.72
N LEU A 30 14.97 12.78 -0.66
CA LEU A 30 14.57 11.50 -0.09
C LEU A 30 13.26 11.02 -0.72
N LEU A 31 13.15 9.72 -1.00
CA LEU A 31 11.92 9.10 -1.49
C LEU A 31 10.76 9.38 -0.54
N ARG A 32 9.68 9.98 -1.07
CA ARG A 32 8.44 10.22 -0.32
C ARG A 32 7.62 8.94 -0.18
N LEU A 33 6.74 8.90 0.81
CA LEU A 33 5.83 7.76 1.05
C LEU A 33 4.91 7.49 -0.15
N ASP A 34 4.39 8.55 -0.80
CA ASP A 34 3.57 8.41 -2.01
C ASP A 34 4.37 7.88 -3.21
N GLY A 35 5.65 8.25 -3.33
CA GLY A 35 6.56 7.70 -4.33
C GLY A 35 6.77 6.19 -4.11
N ALA A 36 7.01 5.78 -2.87
CA ALA A 36 7.10 4.37 -2.52
C ALA A 36 5.78 3.62 -2.82
N ALA A 37 4.63 4.22 -2.48
CA ALA A 37 3.32 3.64 -2.75
C ALA A 37 3.05 3.47 -4.25
N ARG A 38 3.47 4.42 -5.11
CA ARG A 38 3.38 4.26 -6.58
C ARG A 38 4.21 3.09 -7.07
N PHE A 39 5.46 2.95 -6.63
CA PHE A 39 6.29 1.80 -7.00
C PHE A 39 5.69 0.46 -6.55
N LEU A 40 5.00 0.43 -5.39
CA LEU A 40 4.25 -0.76 -4.96
C LEU A 40 3.09 -1.10 -5.90
N GLN A 41 2.38 -0.09 -6.44
CA GLN A 41 1.33 -0.31 -7.43
C GLN A 41 1.92 -0.76 -8.76
N ASP A 42 3.00 -0.12 -9.22
CA ASP A 42 3.65 -0.42 -10.49
C ASP A 42 4.15 -1.88 -10.50
N VAL A 43 4.95 -2.29 -9.51
CA VAL A 43 5.46 -3.67 -9.45
C VAL A 43 4.36 -4.71 -9.28
N ALA A 44 3.24 -4.36 -8.64
CA ALA A 44 2.09 -5.25 -8.53
C ALA A 44 1.37 -5.42 -9.87
N THR A 45 1.26 -4.35 -10.65
CA THR A 45 0.68 -4.35 -12.00
C THR A 45 1.56 -5.10 -12.98
N ASP A 46 2.87 -4.87 -12.94
CA ASP A 46 3.85 -5.52 -13.79
C ASP A 46 3.88 -7.04 -13.53
N ASP A 47 3.91 -7.44 -12.24
CA ASP A 47 3.84 -8.86 -11.85
C ASP A 47 2.54 -9.53 -12.32
N TRP A 48 1.39 -8.85 -12.15
CA TRP A 48 0.11 -9.39 -12.62
C TRP A 48 0.09 -9.53 -14.15
N SER A 49 0.55 -8.53 -14.86
CA SER A 49 0.61 -8.53 -16.32
C SER A 49 1.52 -9.65 -16.86
N ASP A 50 2.66 -9.89 -16.20
CA ASP A 50 3.62 -10.94 -16.55
C ASP A 50 3.05 -12.36 -16.35
N THR A 51 2.01 -12.53 -15.50
CA THR A 51 1.38 -13.86 -15.34
C THR A 51 0.60 -14.32 -16.56
N GLY A 52 0.13 -13.40 -17.39
CA GLY A 52 -0.80 -13.67 -18.50
C GLY A 52 -2.20 -14.13 -18.07
N VAL A 53 -2.52 -14.08 -16.76
CA VAL A 53 -3.85 -14.45 -16.27
C VAL A 53 -4.88 -13.42 -16.69
N ILE A 54 -5.93 -13.88 -17.39
CA ILE A 54 -7.08 -13.04 -17.74
C ILE A 54 -8.13 -13.20 -16.63
N SER A 55 -8.57 -12.08 -16.09
CA SER A 55 -9.61 -12.05 -15.05
C SER A 55 -10.48 -10.81 -15.21
N ASP A 56 -11.79 -10.96 -14.99
CA ASP A 56 -12.74 -9.85 -14.93
C ASP A 56 -12.77 -9.18 -13.52
N ASP A 57 -12.05 -9.79 -12.55
CA ASP A 57 -12.01 -9.23 -11.20
C ASP A 57 -11.01 -8.08 -11.11
N THR A 58 -11.44 -7.00 -10.48
CA THR A 58 -10.57 -5.86 -10.14
C THR A 58 -10.01 -6.06 -8.74
N TRP A 59 -8.69 -5.98 -8.59
CA TRP A 59 -8.05 -6.07 -7.29
C TRP A 59 -7.86 -4.68 -6.68
N VAL A 60 -8.38 -4.49 -5.46
CA VAL A 60 -8.26 -3.23 -4.72
C VAL A 60 -7.45 -3.43 -3.44
N VAL A 61 -6.67 -2.42 -3.09
CA VAL A 61 -5.90 -2.43 -1.83
C VAL A 61 -6.82 -2.14 -0.66
N ARG A 62 -6.76 -3.00 0.34
CA ARG A 62 -7.46 -2.82 1.62
C ARG A 62 -6.57 -2.23 2.70
N ARG A 63 -5.29 -2.65 2.73
CA ARG A 63 -4.29 -2.13 3.66
C ARG A 63 -2.90 -2.24 3.05
N THR A 64 -2.08 -1.22 3.26
CA THR A 64 -0.64 -1.27 2.95
C THR A 64 0.14 -0.85 4.19
N THR A 65 1.08 -1.69 4.59
CA THR A 65 2.04 -1.38 5.67
C THR A 65 3.43 -1.35 5.08
N MET A 66 4.18 -0.29 5.34
CA MET A 66 5.61 -0.16 5.03
C MET A 66 6.39 -0.19 6.33
N ARG A 67 7.44 -1.00 6.39
CA ARG A 67 8.41 -1.06 7.49
C ARG A 67 9.77 -0.65 6.96
N PHE A 68 10.43 0.24 7.65
CA PHE A 68 11.75 0.72 7.31
C PHE A 68 12.81 -0.05 8.09
N ILE A 69 13.88 -0.44 7.43
CA ILE A 69 14.92 -1.24 8.05
C ILE A 69 15.83 -0.33 8.87
N GLU A 70 15.94 -0.61 10.16
CA GLU A 70 16.79 0.16 11.07
C GLU A 70 18.24 0.21 10.58
N GLY A 71 18.84 1.39 10.57
CA GLY A 71 20.20 1.61 10.08
C GLY A 71 20.38 1.55 8.56
N ALA A 72 19.34 1.17 7.80
CA ALA A 72 19.43 1.16 6.35
C ALA A 72 19.38 2.57 5.76
N ARG A 73 20.04 2.74 4.63
CA ARG A 73 19.99 3.99 3.89
C ARG A 73 18.62 4.22 3.28
N TRP A 74 18.08 5.42 3.47
CA TRP A 74 16.83 5.82 2.82
C TRP A 74 17.04 6.03 1.31
N PRO A 75 16.14 5.54 0.44
CA PRO A 75 16.24 5.73 -1.01
C PRO A 75 16.20 7.21 -1.41
N ARG A 76 16.99 7.59 -2.42
CA ARG A 76 17.21 8.99 -2.83
C ARG A 76 17.04 9.17 -4.34
N TYR A 77 16.97 10.43 -4.74
CA TYR A 77 16.96 10.83 -6.14
C TYR A 77 18.10 10.17 -6.92
N LEU A 78 17.77 9.59 -8.08
CA LEU A 78 18.61 8.82 -8.99
C LEU A 78 19.08 7.46 -8.46
N ASP A 79 18.72 7.05 -7.26
CA ASP A 79 18.95 5.68 -6.84
C ASP A 79 18.21 4.70 -7.76
N ARG A 80 18.83 3.55 -7.96
CA ARG A 80 18.19 2.36 -8.55
C ARG A 80 17.73 1.46 -7.43
N VAL A 81 16.43 1.24 -7.34
CA VAL A 81 15.82 0.33 -6.37
C VAL A 81 15.34 -0.91 -7.10
N THR A 82 15.66 -2.07 -6.59
CA THR A 82 15.06 -3.33 -7.04
C THR A 82 13.90 -3.66 -6.14
N LEU A 83 12.69 -3.75 -6.72
CA LEU A 83 11.52 -4.22 -6.02
C LEU A 83 11.33 -5.69 -6.32
N THR A 84 11.33 -6.52 -5.28
CA THR A 84 11.01 -7.95 -5.39
C THR A 84 9.69 -8.20 -4.70
N THR A 85 8.69 -8.70 -5.44
CA THR A 85 7.34 -8.96 -4.93
C THR A 85 6.94 -10.42 -5.04
N TRP A 86 6.09 -10.88 -4.10
CA TRP A 86 5.54 -12.24 -4.05
C TRP A 86 4.23 -12.28 -3.25
N CYS A 87 3.49 -13.37 -3.38
CA CYS A 87 2.35 -13.61 -2.50
C CYS A 87 2.84 -14.17 -1.16
N GLY A 88 2.63 -13.42 -0.09
CA GLY A 88 3.05 -13.81 1.27
C GLY A 88 2.01 -14.62 2.04
N GLY A 89 0.79 -14.77 1.50
CA GLY A 89 -0.28 -15.54 2.12
C GLY A 89 -1.65 -15.19 1.54
N VAL A 90 -2.63 -16.00 1.85
CA VAL A 90 -4.00 -15.86 1.32
C VAL A 90 -5.06 -16.02 2.40
N GLY A 91 -6.22 -15.42 2.17
CA GLY A 91 -7.46 -15.67 2.88
C GLY A 91 -8.55 -16.16 1.92
N ALA A 92 -9.80 -16.21 2.38
CA ALA A 92 -10.89 -16.66 1.53
C ALA A 92 -11.22 -15.67 0.39
N ALA A 93 -11.09 -14.37 0.64
CA ALA A 93 -11.45 -13.28 -0.28
C ALA A 93 -10.38 -12.17 -0.27
N TRP A 94 -9.13 -12.49 -0.02
CA TRP A 94 -8.00 -11.57 -0.06
C TRP A 94 -6.69 -12.31 -0.21
N ALA A 95 -5.68 -11.61 -0.72
CA ALA A 95 -4.30 -12.06 -0.78
C ALA A 95 -3.37 -11.00 -0.19
N GLU A 96 -2.29 -11.44 0.43
CA GLU A 96 -1.22 -10.58 0.91
C GLU A 96 -0.10 -10.56 -0.12
N ARG A 97 0.21 -9.36 -0.63
CA ARG A 97 1.39 -9.12 -1.44
C ARG A 97 2.49 -8.56 -0.56
N ARG A 98 3.65 -9.14 -0.66
CA ARG A 98 4.89 -8.66 -0.04
C ARG A 98 5.77 -8.03 -1.08
N THR A 99 6.49 -6.99 -0.70
CA THR A 99 7.46 -6.34 -1.58
C THR A 99 8.65 -5.87 -0.75
N ASN A 100 9.83 -6.19 -1.25
CA ASN A 100 11.10 -5.72 -0.73
C ASN A 100 11.65 -4.61 -1.61
N PHE A 101 12.22 -3.56 -1.02
CA PHE A 101 12.95 -2.50 -1.71
C PHE A 101 14.43 -2.65 -1.38
N ASP A 102 15.22 -3.04 -2.36
CA ASP A 102 16.65 -3.27 -2.21
C ASP A 102 17.45 -2.19 -2.96
N LEU A 103 18.43 -1.60 -2.28
CA LEU A 103 19.40 -0.64 -2.79
C LEU A 103 20.76 -1.29 -2.88
N GLY A 104 21.22 -1.61 -4.10
CA GLY A 104 22.54 -2.24 -4.27
C GLY A 104 22.71 -3.58 -3.57
N GLY A 105 21.61 -4.29 -3.33
CA GLY A 105 21.58 -5.58 -2.63
C GLY A 105 21.27 -5.48 -1.13
N GLU A 106 21.19 -4.27 -0.57
CA GLU A 106 20.80 -4.05 0.84
C GLU A 106 19.32 -3.66 0.93
N ARG A 107 18.60 -4.29 1.87
CA ARG A 107 17.20 -3.98 2.14
C ARG A 107 17.05 -2.61 2.76
N SER A 108 16.24 -1.75 2.18
CA SER A 108 15.92 -0.41 2.70
C SER A 108 14.55 -0.38 3.38
N LEU A 109 13.54 -0.94 2.74
CA LEU A 109 12.22 -1.07 3.31
C LEU A 109 11.51 -2.34 2.83
N GLU A 110 10.50 -2.75 3.55
CA GLU A 110 9.61 -3.87 3.23
C GLU A 110 8.17 -3.39 3.27
N ALA A 111 7.34 -3.94 2.38
CA ALA A 111 5.92 -3.64 2.36
C ALA A 111 5.08 -4.91 2.39
N ALA A 112 3.90 -4.78 3.01
CA ALA A 112 2.86 -5.79 2.99
C ALA A 112 1.53 -5.13 2.63
N ALA A 113 0.89 -5.59 1.56
CA ALA A 113 -0.39 -5.08 1.10
C ALA A 113 -1.44 -6.19 1.08
N ILE A 114 -2.61 -5.93 1.66
CA ILE A 114 -3.78 -6.80 1.56
C ILE A 114 -4.62 -6.32 0.40
N TRP A 115 -4.82 -7.21 -0.56
CA TRP A 115 -5.60 -7.00 -1.76
C TRP A 115 -6.87 -7.82 -1.72
N VAL A 116 -7.98 -7.25 -2.20
CA VAL A 116 -9.31 -7.87 -2.24
C VAL A 116 -9.80 -7.86 -3.67
N PRO A 117 -10.17 -9.04 -4.25
CA PRO A 117 -10.75 -9.10 -5.58
C PRO A 117 -12.23 -8.67 -5.51
N LEU A 118 -12.63 -7.78 -6.42
CA LEU A 118 -14.00 -7.33 -6.61
C LEU A 118 -14.52 -7.84 -7.96
N ASN A 119 -15.76 -8.29 -8.00
CA ASN A 119 -16.44 -8.57 -9.27
C ASN A 119 -16.76 -7.27 -10.03
N PRO A 120 -17.26 -7.33 -11.27
CA PRO A 120 -17.64 -6.14 -12.04
C PRO A 120 -18.71 -5.26 -11.39
N SER A 121 -19.46 -5.78 -10.41
CA SER A 121 -20.43 -5.03 -9.61
C SER A 121 -19.84 -4.39 -8.35
N GLY A 122 -18.50 -4.44 -8.17
CA GLY A 122 -17.80 -3.85 -7.03
C GLY A 122 -17.89 -4.64 -5.71
N HIS A 123 -18.40 -5.88 -5.72
CA HIS A 123 -18.52 -6.68 -4.50
C HIS A 123 -17.32 -7.62 -4.32
N PRO A 124 -16.81 -7.79 -3.07
CA PRO A 124 -15.76 -8.74 -2.77
C PRO A 124 -16.15 -10.17 -3.16
N VAL A 125 -15.22 -10.85 -3.82
CA VAL A 125 -15.37 -12.26 -4.22
C VAL A 125 -14.28 -13.14 -3.64
N ARG A 126 -14.46 -14.45 -3.71
CA ARG A 126 -13.42 -15.40 -3.33
C ARG A 126 -12.24 -15.31 -4.31
N VAL A 127 -11.05 -15.51 -3.78
CA VAL A 127 -9.85 -15.71 -4.61
C VAL A 127 -10.06 -16.91 -5.50
N ARG A 128 -9.88 -16.74 -6.82
CA ARG A 128 -10.14 -17.78 -7.83
C ARG A 128 -9.03 -18.82 -7.89
N GLU A 129 -9.35 -20.00 -8.43
CA GLU A 129 -8.39 -21.11 -8.63
C GLU A 129 -7.17 -20.64 -9.46
N SER A 130 -7.39 -19.90 -10.55
CA SER A 130 -6.33 -19.36 -11.41
C SER A 130 -5.30 -18.50 -10.68
N PHE A 131 -5.68 -17.85 -9.57
CA PHE A 131 -4.74 -17.17 -8.71
C PHE A 131 -3.81 -18.15 -7.97
N PHE A 132 -4.37 -19.27 -7.50
CA PHE A 132 -3.59 -20.29 -6.78
C PHE A 132 -2.65 -21.06 -7.70
N ASP A 133 -3.00 -21.23 -8.98
CA ASP A 133 -2.13 -21.85 -9.98
C ASP A 133 -0.81 -21.05 -10.16
N VAL A 134 -0.88 -19.72 -9.98
CA VAL A 134 0.27 -18.83 -10.11
C VAL A 134 0.98 -18.58 -8.77
N TYR A 135 0.22 -18.28 -7.72
CA TYR A 135 0.76 -17.75 -6.45
C TYR A 135 0.66 -18.72 -5.28
N GLY A 136 -0.01 -19.86 -5.43
CA GLY A 136 -0.27 -20.80 -4.34
C GLY A 136 0.99 -21.32 -3.67
N GLU A 137 2.02 -21.61 -4.46
CA GLU A 137 3.31 -22.11 -3.96
C GLU A 137 4.05 -21.03 -3.17
N SER A 138 4.12 -19.79 -3.66
CA SER A 138 4.78 -18.68 -2.95
C SER A 138 4.07 -18.32 -1.64
N ALA A 139 2.74 -18.48 -1.59
CA ALA A 139 1.95 -18.27 -0.38
C ALA A 139 2.21 -19.34 0.70
N ARG A 140 2.80 -20.50 0.37
CA ARG A 140 3.11 -21.62 1.28
C ARG A 140 1.94 -22.03 2.19
N ALA A 141 0.72 -21.99 1.68
CA ALA A 141 -0.52 -22.21 2.44
C ALA A 141 -0.67 -21.31 3.69
N ARG A 142 0.13 -20.24 3.83
CA ARG A 142 0.05 -19.29 4.92
C ARG A 142 -1.29 -18.53 4.86
N LYS A 143 -2.05 -18.62 5.95
CA LYS A 143 -3.31 -17.91 6.09
C LYS A 143 -3.03 -16.55 6.71
N VAL A 144 -3.53 -15.49 6.07
CA VAL A 144 -3.44 -14.12 6.57
C VAL A 144 -4.81 -13.58 6.92
N SER A 145 -4.86 -12.66 7.88
CA SER A 145 -6.10 -11.99 8.27
C SER A 145 -6.31 -10.75 7.42
N GLY A 146 -7.46 -10.66 6.76
CA GLY A 146 -7.94 -9.44 6.10
C GLY A 146 -8.72 -8.51 7.04
N ARG A 147 -8.82 -8.85 8.33
CA ARG A 147 -9.51 -8.00 9.30
C ARG A 147 -8.76 -6.68 9.46
N VAL A 148 -9.52 -5.61 9.48
CA VAL A 148 -9.06 -4.26 9.80
C VAL A 148 -9.81 -3.79 11.05
N SER A 149 -9.09 -3.21 11.99
CA SER A 149 -9.67 -2.49 13.12
C SER A 149 -9.80 -1.01 12.75
N LEU A 150 -10.79 -0.36 13.31
CA LEU A 150 -10.95 1.08 13.23
C LEU A 150 -10.90 1.64 14.65
N THR A 151 -9.88 2.42 14.93
CA THR A 151 -9.80 3.21 16.16
C THR A 151 -10.65 4.46 15.99
N PRO A 152 -11.54 4.80 16.92
CA PRO A 152 -12.31 6.04 16.88
C PRO A 152 -11.40 7.26 16.83
N VAL A 153 -11.87 8.31 16.12
CA VAL A 153 -11.18 9.61 16.10
C VAL A 153 -11.29 10.25 17.49
N PRO A 154 -10.18 10.60 18.15
CA PRO A 154 -10.23 11.30 19.44
C PRO A 154 -10.87 12.70 19.30
N ASP A 155 -11.55 13.16 20.34
CA ASP A 155 -12.21 14.47 20.35
C ASP A 155 -11.19 15.63 20.23
N ASP A 156 -10.00 15.45 20.79
CA ASP A 156 -8.89 16.41 20.77
C ASP A 156 -8.00 16.33 19.52
N ALA A 157 -8.35 15.51 18.53
CA ALA A 157 -7.60 15.41 17.28
C ALA A 157 -7.56 16.75 16.53
N THR A 158 -6.38 17.14 16.08
CA THR A 158 -6.22 18.28 15.17
C THR A 158 -6.92 17.98 13.85
N ARG A 159 -7.64 18.97 13.31
CA ARG A 159 -8.43 18.79 12.08
C ARG A 159 -8.00 19.80 11.01
N ALA A 160 -7.85 19.32 9.77
CA ALA A 160 -7.54 20.13 8.61
C ALA A 160 -8.30 19.64 7.38
N ALA A 161 -8.75 20.53 6.51
CA ALA A 161 -9.34 20.14 5.23
C ALA A 161 -8.27 19.55 4.31
N TRP A 162 -8.63 18.51 3.57
CA TRP A 162 -7.81 17.97 2.48
C TRP A 162 -8.60 18.02 1.17
N PRO A 163 -8.44 19.11 0.39
CA PRO A 163 -9.18 19.27 -0.86
C PRO A 163 -8.72 18.25 -1.90
N LEU A 164 -9.66 17.46 -2.43
CA LEU A 164 -9.41 16.51 -3.49
C LEU A 164 -9.17 17.24 -4.81
N ARG A 165 -8.14 16.84 -5.55
CA ARG A 165 -7.76 17.40 -6.85
C ARG A 165 -8.13 16.43 -7.97
N HIS A 166 -8.34 16.92 -9.17
CA HIS A 166 -8.60 16.05 -10.34
C HIS A 166 -7.51 14.99 -10.55
N ALA A 167 -6.25 15.32 -10.27
CA ALA A 167 -5.11 14.42 -10.40
C ALA A 167 -5.03 13.33 -9.31
N ASP A 168 -5.88 13.40 -8.29
CA ASP A 168 -5.88 12.40 -7.21
C ASP A 168 -6.69 11.15 -7.58
N PHE A 169 -7.48 11.20 -8.67
CA PHE A 169 -8.37 10.12 -9.08
C PHE A 169 -7.73 9.20 -10.12
N ASP A 170 -8.01 7.91 -10.00
CA ASP A 170 -7.58 6.88 -10.95
C ASP A 170 -8.67 6.49 -11.96
N ILE A 171 -8.39 5.49 -12.78
CA ILE A 171 -9.30 4.99 -13.82
C ILE A 171 -10.59 4.36 -13.28
N LEU A 172 -10.64 4.03 -11.98
CA LEU A 172 -11.83 3.51 -11.33
C LEU A 172 -12.75 4.64 -10.85
N GLY A 173 -12.30 5.90 -10.97
CA GLY A 173 -13.04 7.08 -10.51
C GLY A 173 -12.94 7.33 -9.01
N HIS A 174 -12.12 6.57 -8.30
CA HIS A 174 -11.85 6.75 -6.86
C HIS A 174 -10.51 7.44 -6.64
N VAL A 175 -10.31 8.01 -5.45
CA VAL A 175 -9.00 8.55 -5.07
C VAL A 175 -7.97 7.43 -5.09
N ASN A 176 -6.93 7.61 -5.90
CA ASN A 176 -5.82 6.65 -6.02
C ASN A 176 -5.13 6.42 -4.67
N ASN A 177 -4.75 5.19 -4.40
CA ASN A 177 -4.10 4.83 -3.14
C ASN A 177 -2.85 5.69 -2.88
N ALA A 178 -2.03 5.97 -3.90
CA ALA A 178 -0.83 6.79 -3.75
C ALA A 178 -1.15 8.26 -3.43
N ALA A 179 -2.32 8.79 -3.88
CA ALA A 179 -2.75 10.14 -3.51
C ALA A 179 -3.08 10.24 -2.00
N VAL A 180 -3.64 9.19 -1.40
CA VAL A 180 -3.80 9.11 0.07
C VAL A 180 -2.45 9.21 0.77
N TRP A 181 -1.42 8.55 0.26
CA TRP A 181 -0.06 8.63 0.80
C TRP A 181 0.58 10.01 0.66
N GLN A 182 0.17 10.85 -0.31
CA GLN A 182 0.61 12.25 -0.37
C GLN A 182 0.13 13.01 0.87
N ALA A 183 -1.15 12.88 1.24
CA ALA A 183 -1.68 13.53 2.45
C ALA A 183 -0.99 13.02 3.72
N VAL A 184 -0.66 11.72 3.78
CA VAL A 184 0.13 11.17 4.89
C VAL A 184 1.52 11.81 4.94
N ALA A 185 2.19 11.97 3.81
CA ALA A 185 3.54 12.54 3.72
C ALA A 185 3.61 14.03 4.12
N GLU A 186 2.51 14.77 4.08
CA GLU A 186 2.44 16.14 4.62
C GLU A 186 2.51 16.18 6.16
N LEU A 187 2.05 15.12 6.82
CA LEU A 187 1.95 15.04 8.28
C LEU A 187 3.05 14.17 8.90
N VAL A 188 3.58 13.21 8.13
CA VAL A 188 4.52 12.19 8.60
C VAL A 188 5.73 12.16 7.70
N THR A 189 6.90 12.48 8.27
CA THR A 189 8.16 12.54 7.52
C THR A 189 9.20 11.57 8.11
N PRO A 190 10.07 10.97 7.28
CA PRO A 190 11.17 10.14 7.75
C PRO A 190 12.09 10.87 8.76
N PRO A 191 12.71 10.15 9.71
CA PRO A 191 12.73 8.69 9.85
C PRO A 191 11.45 8.11 10.43
N LEU A 192 11.11 6.89 10.02
CA LEU A 192 9.95 6.12 10.45
C LEU A 192 10.39 4.67 10.73
N GLU A 193 9.81 4.05 11.76
CA GLU A 193 9.91 2.60 11.94
C GLU A 193 8.94 1.87 11.01
N TRP A 194 7.67 2.27 11.03
CA TRP A 194 6.65 1.75 10.12
C TRP A 194 5.47 2.71 9.98
N VAL A 195 4.72 2.52 8.91
CA VAL A 195 3.45 3.21 8.65
C VAL A 195 2.47 2.27 7.96
N SER A 196 1.21 2.31 8.35
CA SER A 196 0.13 1.48 7.80
C SER A 196 -1.06 2.33 7.41
N VAL A 197 -1.50 2.23 6.16
CA VAL A 197 -2.72 2.86 5.64
C VAL A 197 -3.77 1.79 5.42
N THR A 198 -4.95 1.98 5.99
CA THR A 198 -6.11 1.09 5.85
C THR A 198 -7.26 1.84 5.18
N HIS A 199 -7.74 1.31 4.07
CA HIS A 199 -8.90 1.82 3.35
C HIS A 199 -10.17 1.10 3.85
N HIS A 200 -11.07 1.80 4.53
CA HIS A 200 -12.36 1.29 5.02
C HIS A 200 -13.44 1.43 3.96
N GLN A 201 -13.41 2.55 3.23
CA GLN A 201 -14.28 2.86 2.09
C GLN A 201 -13.48 3.67 1.06
N SER A 202 -13.97 3.71 -0.19
CA SER A 202 -13.44 4.61 -1.22
C SER A 202 -13.66 6.08 -0.85
N LEU A 203 -12.77 6.93 -1.34
CA LEU A 203 -12.96 8.37 -1.36
C LEU A 203 -13.45 8.77 -2.75
N GLU A 204 -14.59 9.43 -2.80
CA GLU A 204 -15.29 9.81 -4.03
C GLU A 204 -15.01 11.28 -4.38
N ARG A 205 -15.38 11.66 -5.60
CA ARG A 205 -15.06 12.99 -6.15
C ARG A 205 -15.73 14.14 -5.39
N GLU A 206 -16.92 13.90 -4.88
CA GLU A 206 -17.74 14.87 -4.17
C GLU A 206 -17.47 14.90 -2.66
N ASP A 207 -16.56 14.06 -2.17
CA ASP A 207 -16.24 13.98 -0.75
C ASP A 207 -15.49 15.24 -0.26
N GLU A 208 -16.01 15.84 0.80
CA GLU A 208 -15.30 16.88 1.56
C GLU A 208 -14.48 16.21 2.67
N VAL A 209 -13.19 15.98 2.39
CA VAL A 209 -12.33 15.22 3.28
C VAL A 209 -11.73 16.12 4.36
N THR A 210 -11.92 15.72 5.61
CA THR A 210 -11.21 16.26 6.77
C THR A 210 -10.16 15.27 7.26
N LEU A 211 -8.91 15.70 7.35
CA LEU A 211 -7.86 14.96 8.05
C LEU A 211 -7.99 15.26 9.55
N ALA A 212 -8.15 14.21 10.36
CA ALA A 212 -8.02 14.29 11.80
C ALA A 212 -6.72 13.60 12.20
N SER A 213 -5.91 14.18 13.08
CA SER A 213 -4.62 13.61 13.46
C SER A 213 -4.28 13.80 14.92
N VAL A 214 -3.59 12.80 15.46
CA VAL A 214 -2.86 12.82 16.74
C VAL A 214 -1.50 12.17 16.53
N PRO A 215 -0.52 12.30 17.43
CA PRO A 215 0.73 11.55 17.33
C PRO A 215 0.48 10.04 17.17
N GLY A 216 1.02 9.44 16.09
CA GLY A 216 0.88 8.03 15.79
C GLY A 216 -0.35 7.63 14.97
N ALA A 217 -1.32 8.53 14.69
CA ALA A 217 -2.49 8.18 13.90
C ALA A 217 -3.09 9.37 13.11
N ILE A 218 -3.67 9.04 11.92
CA ILE A 218 -4.39 9.98 11.06
C ILE A 218 -5.67 9.30 10.56
N TRP A 219 -6.75 10.06 10.42
CA TRP A 219 -8.01 9.61 9.84
C TRP A 219 -8.47 10.56 8.75
N PHE A 220 -8.97 9.99 7.65
CA PHE A 220 -9.65 10.69 6.58
C PHE A 220 -11.15 10.55 6.83
N VAL A 221 -11.80 11.63 7.17
CA VAL A 221 -13.18 11.67 7.62
C VAL A 221 -14.05 12.42 6.61
N VAL A 222 -15.16 11.83 6.21
CA VAL A 222 -16.18 12.41 5.34
C VAL A 222 -17.53 12.25 6.04
N ASP A 223 -18.24 13.33 6.28
CA ASP A 223 -19.56 13.34 6.95
C ASP A 223 -19.59 12.55 8.28
N GLY A 224 -18.51 12.66 9.04
CA GLY A 224 -18.35 11.94 10.31
C GLY A 224 -17.95 10.46 10.18
N VAL A 225 -17.83 9.94 8.97
CA VAL A 225 -17.42 8.55 8.70
C VAL A 225 -15.93 8.49 8.36
N VAL A 226 -15.19 7.60 9.02
CA VAL A 226 -13.79 7.35 8.69
C VAL A 226 -13.71 6.47 7.45
N LYS A 227 -13.19 7.01 6.36
CA LYS A 227 -12.97 6.28 5.11
C LYS A 227 -11.57 5.67 5.01
N VAL A 228 -10.56 6.34 5.57
CA VAL A 228 -9.19 5.83 5.62
C VAL A 228 -8.63 6.08 7.02
N SER A 229 -7.86 5.13 7.55
CA SER A 229 -7.09 5.31 8.78
C SER A 229 -5.62 4.99 8.56
N VAL A 230 -4.77 5.70 9.28
CA VAL A 230 -3.31 5.57 9.24
C VAL A 230 -2.80 5.39 10.65
N GLU A 231 -1.90 4.43 10.83
CA GLU A 231 -1.14 4.24 12.08
C GLU A 231 0.34 4.26 11.72
N TYR A 232 1.18 4.87 12.56
CA TYR A 232 2.61 4.95 12.32
C TYR A 232 3.42 5.05 13.62
N VAL A 233 4.70 4.68 13.54
CA VAL A 233 5.72 4.87 14.58
C VAL A 233 6.92 5.57 13.96
N LEU A 234 7.40 6.62 14.65
CA LEU A 234 8.58 7.39 14.28
C LEU A 234 9.85 6.74 14.79
#